data_bc95d65d093f210887b1cf6ec7c143c6
#
_entry.id   bc95d65d093f210887b1cf6ec7c143c6
#
_cell.length_a   1.000
_cell.length_b   1.000
_cell.length_c   1.000
_cell.angle_alpha   90.00
_cell.angle_beta   90.00
_cell.angle_gamma   90.00
#
_symmetry.space_group_name_H-M   'P 1'
#
loop_
_entity.id
_entity.type
_entity.pdbx_description
1 polymer ?
#
loop_
_entity_poly.entity_id
_entity_poly.type
_entity_poly.pdbx_seq_one_letter_code
_entity_poly.pdbx_strand_id
1 'polypeptide(L)'
;MKEDIKKVLILGSGALKIGEAGEFDYSGSQALKAIKEEGIQTVLINPNIATVQTSEGVADTVYFLPVTPFFVEKVIEKERPEGILLAFGGQTALNCGVALYQSGVLEKYGVKVLGTPVQAIMDTEDRELFVRKLDEIDVKTIKSEAVENAADARRAAAELGYPVIVRAAYALGGLGSGFCDNEEELDVLVEKAFSFSPQVLVEKSLKGWKEVEYEVVRDRFDNCITVCNMENFDPLGIHTGESIVIAPSQTLSNTDYHKLRELAIRIIRHIGIVGECNVQYAYDPESEDYRVIEVNARLSRSSALASKATGYPLAFVAAKLGLGYGLFDLKNSVTKTTSAFFEPALDYVVCKIPRWDLGKFHGVARELGSSMKSVGEVMAIGRTFEEAIQKGLRMIGQGMHGFVENKELVIEDIDKALHEPTDRRIFVISKAFRAGYTVDQIHELTKIDRWFLQKLYGIMQTSKELHAFDMKGIQRWRINPELIRRAKIQGFSDFQIARAIGLDLSLIHI
;
A
#
# COMPACT_ATOMS: atom_id res chain seq x y z
N MET A 1 -12.54 20.61 21.69
CA MET A 1 -12.85 20.21 23.07
C MET A 1 -12.70 18.70 23.18
N LYS A 2 -11.86 18.23 24.06
CA LYS A 2 -11.67 16.79 24.34
C LYS A 2 -13.00 16.20 24.81
N GLU A 3 -13.39 15.05 24.31
CA GLU A 3 -14.58 14.35 24.80
C GLU A 3 -14.35 13.81 26.22
N ASP A 4 -15.34 13.87 27.09
CA ASP A 4 -15.27 13.29 28.44
C ASP A 4 -15.57 11.78 28.35
N ILE A 5 -14.55 11.01 27.98
CA ILE A 5 -14.60 9.56 27.78
C ILE A 5 -13.59 8.91 28.75
N LYS A 6 -14.07 7.90 29.46
CA LYS A 6 -13.27 7.18 30.48
C LYS A 6 -12.86 5.78 30.04
N LYS A 7 -13.62 5.17 29.14
CA LYS A 7 -13.35 3.81 28.63
C LYS A 7 -13.61 3.73 27.14
N VAL A 8 -12.68 3.17 26.39
CA VAL A 8 -12.76 3.01 24.92
C VAL A 8 -12.55 1.54 24.55
N LEU A 9 -13.43 1.05 23.67
CA LEU A 9 -13.29 -0.24 23.01
C LEU A 9 -12.55 -0.09 21.70
N ILE A 10 -11.53 -0.90 21.47
CA ILE A 10 -10.77 -0.98 20.22
C ILE A 10 -11.02 -2.35 19.59
N LEU A 11 -11.44 -2.35 18.33
CA LEU A 11 -11.54 -3.56 17.54
C LEU A 11 -10.20 -3.83 16.87
N GLY A 12 -9.58 -4.96 17.18
CA GLY A 12 -8.33 -5.40 16.58
C GLY A 12 -8.52 -5.96 15.18
N SER A 13 -7.41 -6.35 14.56
CA SER A 13 -7.36 -6.83 13.16
C SER A 13 -8.05 -8.17 12.89
N GLY A 14 -8.45 -8.87 13.94
CA GLY A 14 -9.05 -10.19 13.79
C GLY A 14 -8.03 -11.29 13.49
N ALA A 15 -8.48 -12.37 12.85
CA ALA A 15 -7.61 -13.46 12.44
C ALA A 15 -6.67 -12.99 11.32
N LEU A 16 -5.38 -13.28 11.46
CA LEU A 16 -4.39 -12.91 10.46
C LEU A 16 -4.59 -13.69 9.17
N LYS A 17 -4.60 -12.95 8.06
CA LYS A 17 -4.48 -13.51 6.72
C LYS A 17 -3.14 -13.16 6.13
N ILE A 18 -2.67 -13.94 5.16
CA ILE A 18 -1.49 -13.57 4.37
C ILE A 18 -1.73 -12.19 3.78
N GLY A 19 -0.78 -11.28 4.01
CA GLY A 19 -0.86 -9.90 3.53
C GLY A 19 -1.52 -8.88 4.47
N GLU A 20 -2.10 -9.25 5.61
CA GLU A 20 -2.84 -8.34 6.50
C GLU A 20 -2.20 -8.15 7.90
N ALA A 21 -1.07 -8.77 8.20
CA ALA A 21 -0.65 -8.98 9.58
C ALA A 21 0.02 -7.78 10.30
N GLY A 22 1.11 -7.29 9.77
CA GLY A 22 2.02 -6.43 10.55
C GLY A 22 1.55 -4.99 10.70
N GLU A 23 0.83 -4.49 9.72
CA GLU A 23 0.41 -3.09 9.63
C GLU A 23 -0.69 -2.74 10.62
N PHE A 24 -1.64 -3.65 10.79
CA PHE A 24 -2.73 -3.46 11.75
C PHE A 24 -2.28 -3.69 13.19
N ASP A 25 -1.24 -4.50 13.41
CA ASP A 25 -0.58 -4.62 14.70
C ASP A 25 0.00 -3.28 15.15
N TYR A 26 0.71 -2.60 14.25
CA TYR A 26 1.23 -1.26 14.50
C TYR A 26 0.11 -0.27 14.81
N SER A 27 -0.90 -0.20 13.96
CA SER A 27 -1.99 0.76 14.06
C SER A 27 -2.76 0.64 15.38
N GLY A 28 -3.18 -0.57 15.74
CA GLY A 28 -3.90 -0.83 16.98
C GLY A 28 -3.04 -0.59 18.23
N SER A 29 -1.76 -0.99 18.21
CA SER A 29 -0.85 -0.75 19.33
C SER A 29 -0.60 0.75 19.57
N GLN A 30 -0.46 1.54 18.50
CA GLN A 30 -0.31 3.00 18.61
C GLN A 30 -1.60 3.67 19.10
N ALA A 31 -2.77 3.18 18.67
CA ALA A 31 -4.05 3.68 19.18
C ALA A 31 -4.19 3.42 20.69
N LEU A 32 -3.93 2.18 21.13
CA LEU A 32 -3.95 1.83 22.55
C LEU A 32 -3.02 2.73 23.37
N LYS A 33 -1.78 2.93 22.90
CA LYS A 33 -0.82 3.83 23.55
C LYS A 33 -1.35 5.26 23.64
N ALA A 34 -1.88 5.80 22.52
CA ALA A 34 -2.38 7.17 22.46
C ALA A 34 -3.55 7.40 23.44
N ILE A 35 -4.42 6.42 23.59
CA ILE A 35 -5.58 6.49 24.50
C ILE A 35 -5.15 6.37 25.96
N LYS A 36 -4.26 5.42 26.28
CA LYS A 36 -3.73 5.24 27.64
C LYS A 36 -2.97 6.47 28.15
N GLU A 37 -2.25 7.19 27.29
CA GLU A 37 -1.58 8.45 27.65
C GLU A 37 -2.56 9.53 28.12
N GLU A 38 -3.85 9.42 27.78
CA GLU A 38 -4.92 10.30 28.25
C GLU A 38 -5.56 9.86 29.57
N GLY A 39 -5.08 8.76 30.15
CA GLY A 39 -5.66 8.16 31.36
C GLY A 39 -7.01 7.47 31.11
N ILE A 40 -7.31 7.12 29.86
CA ILE A 40 -8.55 6.46 29.47
C ILE A 40 -8.32 4.94 29.49
N GLN A 41 -9.26 4.19 30.06
CA GLN A 41 -9.22 2.74 30.09
C GLN A 41 -9.43 2.17 28.69
N THR A 42 -8.65 1.14 28.35
CA THR A 42 -8.68 0.49 27.04
C THR A 42 -9.18 -0.94 27.14
N VAL A 43 -10.16 -1.27 26.31
CA VAL A 43 -10.66 -2.64 26.09
C VAL A 43 -10.35 -3.03 24.68
N LEU A 44 -9.67 -4.15 24.47
CA LEU A 44 -9.30 -4.67 23.15
C LEU A 44 -10.02 -6.00 22.88
N ILE A 45 -10.61 -6.16 21.72
CA ILE A 45 -11.05 -7.46 21.21
C ILE A 45 -10.14 -7.83 20.04
N ASN A 46 -9.38 -8.92 20.18
CA ASN A 46 -8.56 -9.46 19.12
C ASN A 46 -8.32 -10.97 19.35
N PRO A 47 -8.70 -11.86 18.43
CA PRO A 47 -8.49 -13.30 18.57
C PRO A 47 -7.02 -13.73 18.41
N ASN A 48 -6.16 -12.84 17.91
CA ASN A 48 -4.77 -13.13 17.65
C ASN A 48 -3.95 -13.06 18.93
N ILE A 49 -3.35 -14.19 19.32
CA ILE A 49 -2.46 -14.28 20.48
C ILE A 49 -1.01 -13.89 20.17
N ALA A 50 -0.66 -13.76 18.89
CA ALA A 50 0.70 -13.49 18.41
C ALA A 50 0.90 -12.02 17.97
N THR A 51 0.09 -11.10 18.46
CA THR A 51 0.19 -9.67 18.16
C THR A 51 0.70 -8.89 19.38
N VAL A 52 1.43 -7.81 19.11
CA VAL A 52 1.83 -6.83 20.14
C VAL A 52 0.60 -6.25 20.85
N GLN A 53 -0.53 -6.07 20.16
CA GLN A 53 -1.75 -5.52 20.74
C GLN A 53 -2.26 -6.29 21.96
N THR A 54 -2.15 -7.62 21.95
CA THR A 54 -2.62 -8.50 23.01
C THR A 54 -1.56 -8.82 24.06
N SER A 55 -0.36 -8.21 23.95
CA SER A 55 0.70 -8.36 24.95
C SER A 55 0.31 -7.69 26.26
N GLU A 56 0.81 -8.25 27.37
CA GLU A 56 0.56 -7.75 28.71
C GLU A 56 0.92 -6.25 28.84
N GLY A 57 0.03 -5.46 29.42
CA GLY A 57 0.22 -4.04 29.65
C GLY A 57 -0.04 -3.12 28.45
N VAL A 58 -0.28 -3.65 27.25
CA VAL A 58 -0.61 -2.84 26.07
C VAL A 58 -2.05 -2.32 26.17
N ALA A 59 -3.04 -3.19 26.32
CA ALA A 59 -4.40 -2.80 26.69
C ALA A 59 -4.67 -3.11 28.18
N ASP A 60 -5.62 -2.41 28.80
CA ASP A 60 -5.98 -2.68 30.20
C ASP A 60 -6.80 -3.95 30.33
N THR A 61 -7.66 -4.23 29.33
CA THR A 61 -8.43 -5.47 29.25
C THR A 61 -8.38 -6.03 27.84
N VAL A 62 -8.09 -7.32 27.70
CA VAL A 62 -8.01 -8.02 26.41
C VAL A 62 -9.02 -9.16 26.36
N TYR A 63 -9.79 -9.20 25.29
CA TYR A 63 -10.72 -10.29 24.97
C TYR A 63 -10.21 -11.03 23.71
N PHE A 64 -9.83 -12.29 23.87
CA PHE A 64 -9.42 -13.18 22.79
C PHE A 64 -10.66 -13.77 22.11
N LEU A 65 -11.46 -12.92 21.48
CA LEU A 65 -12.71 -13.26 20.85
C LEU A 65 -12.71 -12.82 19.37
N PRO A 66 -13.48 -13.52 18.50
CA PRO A 66 -13.67 -13.06 17.14
C PRO A 66 -14.26 -11.65 17.08
N VAL A 67 -13.79 -10.83 16.14
CA VAL A 67 -14.33 -9.49 15.88
C VAL A 67 -15.58 -9.62 15.03
N THR A 68 -16.67 -10.02 15.67
CA THR A 68 -18.01 -10.14 15.06
C THR A 68 -19.05 -9.39 15.91
N PRO A 69 -20.17 -8.93 15.32
CA PRO A 69 -21.18 -8.17 16.03
C PRO A 69 -21.67 -8.88 17.32
N PHE A 70 -21.86 -10.19 17.27
CA PHE A 70 -22.32 -10.97 18.43
C PHE A 70 -21.37 -10.89 19.62
N PHE A 71 -20.07 -11.16 19.41
CA PHE A 71 -19.09 -11.11 20.51
C PHE A 71 -18.81 -9.69 20.96
N VAL A 72 -18.76 -8.74 20.02
CA VAL A 72 -18.52 -7.33 20.36
C VAL A 72 -19.69 -6.77 21.18
N GLU A 73 -20.95 -7.08 20.84
CA GLU A 73 -22.11 -6.71 21.67
C GLU A 73 -21.99 -7.26 23.10
N LYS A 74 -21.56 -8.53 23.26
CA LYS A 74 -21.37 -9.12 24.60
C LYS A 74 -20.29 -8.42 25.42
N VAL A 75 -19.22 -7.98 24.77
CA VAL A 75 -18.18 -7.19 25.44
C VAL A 75 -18.68 -5.79 25.78
N ILE A 76 -19.42 -5.13 24.89
CA ILE A 76 -20.06 -3.83 25.17
C ILE A 76 -21.02 -3.94 26.35
N GLU A 77 -21.84 -4.98 26.40
CA GLU A 77 -22.77 -5.24 27.50
C GLU A 77 -22.07 -5.36 28.84
N LYS A 78 -20.92 -6.04 28.88
CA LYS A 78 -20.11 -6.28 30.07
C LYS A 78 -19.29 -5.08 30.48
N GLU A 79 -18.53 -4.49 29.55
CA GLU A 79 -17.53 -3.46 29.81
C GLU A 79 -18.10 -2.04 29.84
N ARG A 80 -19.24 -1.80 29.18
CA ARG A 80 -19.88 -0.49 29.10
C ARG A 80 -18.94 0.62 28.65
N PRO A 81 -18.21 0.47 27.52
CA PRO A 81 -17.36 1.53 27.01
C PRO A 81 -18.22 2.73 26.57
N GLU A 82 -17.69 3.93 26.71
CA GLU A 82 -18.35 5.17 26.26
C GLU A 82 -18.05 5.46 24.79
N GLY A 83 -16.94 4.90 24.27
CA GLY A 83 -16.52 5.06 22.87
C GLY A 83 -15.97 3.80 22.25
N ILE A 84 -16.03 3.73 20.92
CA ILE A 84 -15.46 2.66 20.11
C ILE A 84 -14.64 3.23 18.96
N LEU A 85 -13.46 2.64 18.70
CA LEU A 85 -12.61 2.94 17.55
C LEU A 85 -12.71 1.82 16.52
N LEU A 86 -13.04 2.18 15.27
CA LEU A 86 -13.26 1.24 14.17
C LEU A 86 -12.09 1.20 13.17
N ALA A 87 -11.36 2.31 13.01
CA ALA A 87 -10.40 2.51 11.92
C ALA A 87 -9.02 1.81 12.12
N PHE A 88 -8.81 1.04 13.20
CA PHE A 88 -7.49 0.51 13.59
C PHE A 88 -7.34 -1.01 13.45
N GLY A 89 -8.41 -1.71 13.08
CA GLY A 89 -8.43 -3.16 12.93
C GLY A 89 -8.73 -3.64 11.51
N GLY A 90 -8.46 -2.82 10.52
CA GLY A 90 -8.67 -3.16 9.11
C GLY A 90 -10.14 -3.33 8.74
N GLN A 91 -10.38 -4.01 7.62
CA GLN A 91 -11.73 -4.20 7.07
C GLN A 91 -12.67 -4.95 8.01
N THR A 92 -12.14 -5.94 8.74
CA THR A 92 -12.93 -6.73 9.70
C THR A 92 -13.54 -5.84 10.79
N ALA A 93 -12.77 -4.90 11.32
CA ALA A 93 -13.24 -3.97 12.34
C ALA A 93 -14.28 -2.98 11.79
N LEU A 94 -14.04 -2.44 10.59
CA LEU A 94 -15.00 -1.54 9.93
C LEU A 94 -16.33 -2.22 9.67
N ASN A 95 -16.33 -3.40 9.06
CA ASN A 95 -17.56 -4.16 8.77
C ASN A 95 -18.33 -4.50 10.04
N CYS A 96 -17.63 -4.90 11.11
CA CYS A 96 -18.24 -5.16 12.41
C CYS A 96 -18.86 -3.89 12.98
N GLY A 97 -18.18 -2.75 12.93
CA GLY A 97 -18.66 -1.47 13.41
C GLY A 97 -19.92 -0.98 12.67
N VAL A 98 -19.93 -1.10 11.34
CA VAL A 98 -21.10 -0.78 10.50
C VAL A 98 -22.29 -1.66 10.88
N ALA A 99 -22.10 -2.97 11.05
CA ALA A 99 -23.16 -3.89 11.44
C ALA A 99 -23.72 -3.58 12.85
N LEU A 100 -22.87 -3.23 13.82
CA LEU A 100 -23.29 -2.81 15.17
C LEU A 100 -24.09 -1.50 15.15
N TYR A 101 -23.71 -0.57 14.27
CA TYR A 101 -24.45 0.68 14.08
C TYR A 101 -25.83 0.41 13.46
N GLN A 102 -25.88 -0.33 12.36
CA GLN A 102 -27.12 -0.64 11.65
C GLN A 102 -28.11 -1.46 12.49
N SER A 103 -27.60 -2.33 13.36
CA SER A 103 -28.45 -3.12 14.28
C SER A 103 -28.94 -2.32 15.51
N GLY A 104 -28.51 -1.07 15.68
CA GLY A 104 -28.86 -0.23 16.83
C GLY A 104 -28.13 -0.58 18.14
N VAL A 105 -27.17 -1.50 18.12
CA VAL A 105 -26.43 -1.93 19.32
C VAL A 105 -25.68 -0.75 19.95
N LEU A 106 -25.01 0.07 19.13
CA LEU A 106 -24.26 1.21 19.64
C LEU A 106 -25.16 2.23 20.34
N GLU A 107 -26.33 2.52 19.77
CA GLU A 107 -27.33 3.41 20.36
C GLU A 107 -27.91 2.82 21.66
N LYS A 108 -28.28 1.53 21.64
CA LYS A 108 -28.82 0.79 22.80
C LYS A 108 -27.95 0.90 24.05
N TYR A 109 -26.63 0.88 23.86
CA TYR A 109 -25.66 0.94 24.96
C TYR A 109 -25.02 2.32 25.16
N GLY A 110 -25.38 3.32 24.34
CA GLY A 110 -24.84 4.68 24.40
C GLY A 110 -23.37 4.80 24.00
N VAL A 111 -22.89 3.91 23.13
CA VAL A 111 -21.49 3.86 22.67
C VAL A 111 -21.29 4.81 21.51
N LYS A 112 -20.39 5.79 21.64
CA LYS A 112 -20.05 6.72 20.55
C LYS A 112 -18.99 6.14 19.64
N VAL A 113 -19.16 6.28 18.33
CA VAL A 113 -18.09 6.02 17.36
C VAL A 113 -17.11 7.19 17.38
N LEU A 114 -15.85 6.90 17.65
CA LEU A 114 -14.78 7.90 17.76
C LEU A 114 -14.01 7.98 16.45
N GLY A 115 -13.78 9.20 15.97
CA GLY A 115 -13.12 9.46 14.69
C GLY A 115 -14.12 9.53 13.54
N THR A 116 -13.85 8.80 12.46
CA THR A 116 -14.66 8.83 11.24
C THR A 116 -16.09 8.36 11.51
N PRO A 117 -17.12 9.16 11.16
CA PRO A 117 -18.52 8.77 11.30
C PRO A 117 -18.85 7.52 10.48
N VAL A 118 -19.77 6.67 10.98
CA VAL A 118 -20.14 5.42 10.28
C VAL A 118 -20.70 5.70 8.89
N GLN A 119 -21.43 6.80 8.69
CA GLN A 119 -21.94 7.17 7.38
C GLN A 119 -20.78 7.41 6.38
N ALA A 120 -19.73 8.11 6.79
CA ALA A 120 -18.56 8.32 5.95
C ALA A 120 -17.83 7.00 5.61
N ILE A 121 -17.81 6.06 6.56
CA ILE A 121 -17.30 4.70 6.29
C ILE A 121 -18.19 4.00 5.23
N MET A 122 -19.50 4.05 5.37
CA MET A 122 -20.43 3.45 4.40
C MET A 122 -20.30 4.10 3.02
N ASP A 123 -20.15 5.42 2.96
CA ASP A 123 -19.98 6.18 1.72
C ASP A 123 -18.68 5.81 0.98
N THR A 124 -17.66 5.32 1.68
CA THR A 124 -16.40 4.86 1.06
C THR A 124 -16.37 3.38 0.72
N GLU A 125 -17.07 2.54 1.47
CA GLU A 125 -17.06 1.09 1.31
C GLU A 125 -18.07 0.58 0.28
N ASP A 126 -19.21 1.27 0.15
CA ASP A 126 -20.21 0.98 -0.87
C ASP A 126 -19.86 1.64 -2.20
N ARG A 127 -19.68 0.85 -3.25
CA ARG A 127 -19.22 1.35 -4.55
C ARG A 127 -20.17 2.38 -5.16
N GLU A 128 -21.47 2.17 -5.05
CA GLU A 128 -22.47 3.08 -5.62
C GLU A 128 -22.52 4.40 -4.83
N LEU A 129 -22.51 4.31 -3.50
CA LEU A 129 -22.44 5.50 -2.63
C LEU A 129 -21.15 6.28 -2.88
N PHE A 130 -20.03 5.60 -3.03
CA PHE A 130 -18.73 6.19 -3.31
C PHE A 130 -18.72 6.99 -4.61
N VAL A 131 -19.16 6.37 -5.71
CA VAL A 131 -19.25 7.05 -7.01
C VAL A 131 -20.15 8.27 -6.93
N ARG A 132 -21.35 8.12 -6.36
CA ARG A 132 -22.30 9.23 -6.18
C ARG A 132 -21.70 10.38 -5.35
N LYS A 133 -21.00 10.06 -4.26
CA LYS A 133 -20.34 11.06 -3.42
C LYS A 133 -19.25 11.83 -4.16
N LEU A 134 -18.48 11.17 -5.00
CA LEU A 134 -17.45 11.84 -5.78
C LEU A 134 -18.01 12.64 -6.96
N ASP A 135 -19.11 12.19 -7.57
CA ASP A 135 -19.85 12.93 -8.59
C ASP A 135 -20.42 14.25 -8.05
N GLU A 136 -20.84 14.31 -6.77
CA GLU A 136 -21.32 15.56 -6.13
C GLU A 136 -20.28 16.70 -6.16
N ILE A 137 -19.00 16.37 -6.33
CA ILE A 137 -17.87 17.30 -6.37
C ILE A 137 -17.06 17.24 -7.67
N ASP A 138 -17.61 16.72 -8.74
CA ASP A 138 -16.95 16.56 -10.06
C ASP A 138 -15.58 15.87 -9.99
N VAL A 139 -15.45 14.82 -9.18
CA VAL A 139 -14.25 14.00 -9.08
C VAL A 139 -14.44 12.72 -9.86
N LYS A 140 -13.49 12.46 -10.77
CA LYS A 140 -13.57 11.32 -11.69
C LYS A 140 -13.29 9.99 -10.98
N THR A 141 -14.22 9.05 -11.10
CA THR A 141 -14.06 7.65 -10.68
C THR A 141 -13.85 6.73 -11.89
N ILE A 142 -13.55 5.46 -11.65
CA ILE A 142 -13.51 4.46 -12.71
C ILE A 142 -14.94 4.22 -13.18
N LYS A 143 -15.17 4.35 -14.51
CA LYS A 143 -16.47 4.04 -15.08
C LYS A 143 -16.77 2.56 -14.94
N SER A 144 -17.88 2.24 -14.32
CA SER A 144 -18.34 0.88 -14.07
C SER A 144 -19.86 0.78 -14.25
N GLU A 145 -20.32 -0.41 -14.60
CA GLU A 145 -21.75 -0.72 -14.67
C GLU A 145 -22.01 -2.06 -13.96
N ALA A 146 -23.01 -2.06 -13.10
CA ALA A 146 -23.47 -3.27 -12.45
C ALA A 146 -24.48 -3.98 -13.38
N VAL A 147 -24.26 -5.25 -13.63
CA VAL A 147 -25.06 -6.06 -14.55
C VAL A 147 -25.50 -7.36 -13.89
N GLU A 148 -26.65 -7.89 -14.31
CA GLU A 148 -27.25 -9.11 -13.73
C GLU A 148 -27.35 -10.26 -14.75
N ASN A 149 -26.89 -10.03 -15.98
CA ASN A 149 -26.85 -11.04 -17.04
C ASN A 149 -25.74 -10.77 -18.07
N ALA A 150 -25.39 -11.79 -18.85
CA ALA A 150 -24.31 -11.71 -19.81
C ALA A 150 -24.59 -10.73 -20.98
N ALA A 151 -25.85 -10.53 -21.38
CA ALA A 151 -26.18 -9.61 -22.46
C ALA A 151 -25.91 -8.15 -22.05
N ASP A 152 -26.28 -7.77 -20.83
CA ASP A 152 -25.96 -6.46 -20.25
C ASP A 152 -24.46 -6.28 -20.05
N ALA A 153 -23.73 -7.34 -19.68
CA ALA A 153 -22.28 -7.30 -19.56
C ALA A 153 -21.58 -6.97 -20.90
N ARG A 154 -22.04 -7.60 -21.99
CA ARG A 154 -21.51 -7.28 -23.34
C ARG A 154 -21.81 -5.85 -23.76
N ARG A 155 -23.04 -5.38 -23.52
CA ARG A 155 -23.43 -3.99 -23.80
C ARG A 155 -22.55 -3.02 -23.02
N ALA A 156 -22.42 -3.22 -21.70
CA ALA A 156 -21.59 -2.38 -20.83
C ALA A 156 -20.12 -2.37 -21.27
N ALA A 157 -19.55 -3.53 -21.62
CA ALA A 157 -18.19 -3.62 -22.10
C ALA A 157 -17.98 -2.90 -23.47
N ALA A 158 -18.97 -2.98 -24.38
CA ALA A 158 -18.91 -2.27 -25.64
C ALA A 158 -18.98 -0.74 -25.45
N GLU A 159 -19.79 -0.24 -24.51
CA GLU A 159 -19.89 1.19 -24.18
C GLU A 159 -18.64 1.71 -23.46
N LEU A 160 -18.06 0.92 -22.53
CA LEU A 160 -16.82 1.26 -21.82
C LEU A 160 -15.59 1.18 -22.73
N GLY A 161 -15.64 0.32 -23.73
CA GLY A 161 -14.52 -0.02 -24.61
C GLY A 161 -13.50 -0.94 -23.93
N TYR A 162 -13.04 -1.97 -24.65
CA TYR A 162 -12.00 -2.89 -24.16
C TYR A 162 -10.63 -2.19 -24.00
N PRO A 163 -9.77 -2.68 -23.10
CA PRO A 163 -10.01 -3.76 -22.14
C PRO A 163 -10.93 -3.33 -21.00
N VAL A 164 -11.64 -4.33 -20.42
CA VAL A 164 -12.50 -4.16 -19.25
C VAL A 164 -12.07 -5.10 -18.11
N ILE A 165 -12.50 -4.78 -16.90
CA ILE A 165 -12.38 -5.65 -15.72
C ILE A 165 -13.78 -6.15 -15.37
N VAL A 166 -13.90 -7.44 -15.12
CA VAL A 166 -15.09 -8.06 -14.56
C VAL A 166 -14.84 -8.36 -13.09
N ARG A 167 -15.78 -8.00 -12.23
CA ARG A 167 -15.72 -8.32 -10.79
C ARG A 167 -17.05 -8.88 -10.33
N ALA A 168 -17.03 -10.05 -9.70
CA ALA A 168 -18.22 -10.54 -9.01
C ALA A 168 -18.52 -9.64 -7.81
N ALA A 169 -19.70 -9.01 -7.77
CA ALA A 169 -20.14 -8.24 -6.64
C ALA A 169 -20.23 -9.17 -5.42
N TYR A 170 -19.84 -8.71 -4.24
CA TYR A 170 -19.88 -9.47 -2.98
C TYR A 170 -18.91 -10.68 -2.89
N ALA A 171 -18.06 -10.94 -3.87
CA ALA A 171 -17.08 -12.01 -3.80
C ALA A 171 -15.82 -11.57 -3.00
N LEU A 172 -15.47 -12.33 -1.96
CA LEU A 172 -14.28 -12.10 -1.17
C LEU A 172 -13.02 -12.57 -1.93
N GLY A 173 -11.96 -11.78 -1.89
CA GLY A 173 -10.64 -12.19 -2.38
C GLY A 173 -10.47 -12.25 -3.91
N GLY A 174 -11.32 -11.53 -4.67
CA GLY A 174 -11.17 -11.44 -6.12
C GLY A 174 -11.62 -12.69 -6.90
N LEU A 175 -12.35 -13.60 -6.27
CA LEU A 175 -12.93 -14.77 -6.92
C LEU A 175 -13.93 -14.34 -7.99
N GLY A 176 -13.79 -14.86 -9.22
CA GLY A 176 -14.62 -14.50 -10.35
C GLY A 176 -14.29 -13.13 -10.96
N SER A 177 -13.15 -12.53 -10.62
CA SER A 177 -12.67 -11.27 -11.20
C SER A 177 -11.52 -11.50 -12.17
N GLY A 178 -11.41 -10.65 -13.18
CA GLY A 178 -10.32 -10.71 -14.16
C GLY A 178 -10.41 -9.62 -15.22
N PHE A 179 -9.40 -9.60 -16.08
CA PHE A 179 -9.33 -8.71 -17.21
C PHE A 179 -9.87 -9.39 -18.46
N CYS A 180 -10.49 -8.63 -19.34
CA CYS A 180 -10.97 -9.07 -20.66
C CYS A 180 -10.51 -8.08 -21.69
N ASP A 181 -9.72 -8.53 -22.65
CA ASP A 181 -9.22 -7.70 -23.76
C ASP A 181 -10.20 -7.69 -24.95
N ASN A 182 -11.17 -8.62 -24.95
CA ASN A 182 -12.15 -8.81 -26.01
C ASN A 182 -13.45 -9.46 -25.49
N GLU A 183 -14.47 -9.58 -26.36
CA GLU A 183 -15.78 -10.13 -26.02
C GLU A 183 -15.74 -11.62 -25.68
N GLU A 184 -14.86 -12.40 -26.34
CA GLU A 184 -14.74 -13.84 -26.08
C GLU A 184 -14.24 -14.12 -24.67
N GLU A 185 -13.23 -13.35 -24.23
CA GLU A 185 -12.73 -13.43 -22.84
C GLU A 185 -13.75 -12.95 -21.82
N LEU A 186 -14.52 -11.90 -22.18
CA LEU A 186 -15.61 -11.40 -21.36
C LEU A 186 -16.65 -12.47 -21.09
N ASP A 187 -17.10 -13.19 -22.11
CA ASP A 187 -18.14 -14.22 -22.00
C ASP A 187 -17.74 -15.33 -21.04
N VAL A 188 -16.50 -15.84 -21.17
CA VAL A 188 -15.97 -16.88 -20.29
C VAL A 188 -15.89 -16.41 -18.84
N LEU A 189 -15.43 -15.17 -18.63
CA LEU A 189 -15.23 -14.65 -17.28
C LEU A 189 -16.57 -14.27 -16.61
N VAL A 190 -17.50 -13.71 -17.36
CA VAL A 190 -18.83 -13.32 -16.89
C VAL A 190 -19.63 -14.55 -16.45
N GLU A 191 -19.61 -15.65 -17.22
CA GLU A 191 -20.25 -16.92 -16.84
C GLU A 191 -19.68 -17.44 -15.51
N LYS A 192 -18.38 -17.40 -15.37
CA LYS A 192 -17.70 -17.77 -14.11
C LYS A 192 -18.07 -16.82 -12.98
N ALA A 193 -18.10 -15.50 -13.20
CA ALA A 193 -18.43 -14.50 -12.18
C ALA A 193 -19.86 -14.67 -11.65
N PHE A 194 -20.83 -14.94 -12.53
CA PHE A 194 -22.21 -15.20 -12.13
C PHE A 194 -22.41 -16.51 -11.34
N SER A 195 -21.46 -17.44 -11.39
CA SER A 195 -21.50 -18.61 -10.51
C SER A 195 -21.20 -18.29 -9.05
N PHE A 196 -20.58 -17.13 -8.78
CA PHE A 196 -20.22 -16.67 -7.43
C PHE A 196 -21.14 -15.54 -6.92
N SER A 197 -21.78 -14.79 -7.81
CA SER A 197 -22.60 -13.63 -7.44
C SER A 197 -23.73 -13.41 -8.45
N PRO A 198 -24.95 -13.05 -8.00
CA PRO A 198 -26.04 -12.69 -8.89
C PRO A 198 -25.81 -11.37 -9.64
N GLN A 199 -24.87 -10.54 -9.18
CA GLN A 199 -24.51 -9.27 -9.78
C GLN A 199 -23.03 -9.22 -10.08
N VAL A 200 -22.67 -8.66 -11.23
CA VAL A 200 -21.31 -8.52 -11.70
C VAL A 200 -21.07 -7.05 -12.07
N LEU A 201 -19.91 -6.52 -11.73
CA LEU A 201 -19.45 -5.20 -12.16
C LEU A 201 -18.58 -5.37 -13.42
N VAL A 202 -18.90 -4.60 -14.46
CA VAL A 202 -18.04 -4.40 -15.63
C VAL A 202 -17.45 -3.01 -15.54
N GLU A 203 -16.12 -2.93 -15.47
CA GLU A 203 -15.39 -1.68 -15.25
C GLU A 203 -14.41 -1.42 -16.40
N LYS A 204 -14.21 -0.15 -16.76
CA LYS A 204 -13.12 0.23 -17.67
C LYS A 204 -11.78 -0.17 -17.08
N SER A 205 -10.98 -0.95 -17.81
CA SER A 205 -9.63 -1.28 -17.40
C SER A 205 -8.70 -0.06 -17.55
N LEU A 206 -7.96 0.22 -16.48
CA LEU A 206 -6.89 1.22 -16.48
C LEU A 206 -5.51 0.54 -16.38
N LYS A 207 -5.42 -0.71 -16.82
CA LYS A 207 -4.16 -1.47 -16.85
C LYS A 207 -3.08 -0.68 -17.57
N GLY A 208 -1.93 -0.55 -16.94
CA GLY A 208 -0.80 0.21 -17.49
C GLY A 208 -0.73 1.67 -16.99
N TRP A 209 -1.79 2.23 -16.41
CA TRP A 209 -1.73 3.52 -15.75
C TRP A 209 -0.88 3.44 -14.48
N LYS A 210 -0.39 4.58 -14.02
CA LYS A 210 0.31 4.65 -12.73
C LYS A 210 -0.67 4.55 -11.58
N GLU A 211 -0.23 4.00 -10.47
CA GLU A 211 -0.94 4.07 -9.20
C GLU A 211 -0.20 5.01 -8.27
N VAL A 212 -0.93 6.00 -7.76
CA VAL A 212 -0.42 7.06 -6.87
C VAL A 212 -1.31 7.14 -5.64
N GLU A 213 -0.71 7.28 -4.48
CA GLU A 213 -1.42 7.31 -3.21
C GLU A 213 -1.09 8.57 -2.41
N TYR A 214 -2.07 9.04 -1.65
CA TYR A 214 -1.92 10.10 -0.65
C TYR A 214 -2.45 9.63 0.69
N GLU A 215 -1.61 9.71 1.71
CA GLU A 215 -2.04 9.58 3.10
C GLU A 215 -2.47 10.95 3.63
N VAL A 216 -3.71 11.03 4.06
CA VAL A 216 -4.37 12.29 4.44
C VAL A 216 -4.84 12.20 5.87
N VAL A 217 -4.67 13.28 6.62
CA VAL A 217 -5.18 13.40 7.99
C VAL A 217 -6.08 14.61 8.07
N ARG A 218 -7.28 14.44 8.64
CA ARG A 218 -8.23 15.52 8.88
C ARG A 218 -8.83 15.42 10.27
N ASP A 219 -8.89 16.56 10.96
CA ASP A 219 -9.57 16.68 12.25
C ASP A 219 -11.05 17.11 12.08
N ARG A 220 -11.79 17.11 13.18
CA ARG A 220 -13.19 17.51 13.20
C ARG A 220 -13.43 19.02 13.01
N PHE A 221 -12.39 19.84 13.05
CA PHE A 221 -12.43 21.29 12.83
C PHE A 221 -12.09 21.68 11.39
N ASP A 222 -12.05 20.68 10.50
CA ASP A 222 -11.73 20.82 9.08
C ASP A 222 -10.26 21.17 8.76
N ASN A 223 -9.35 21.04 9.71
CA ASN A 223 -7.93 21.11 9.41
C ASN A 223 -7.50 19.81 8.72
N CYS A 224 -6.87 19.92 7.55
CA CYS A 224 -6.55 18.79 6.70
C CYS A 224 -5.14 18.95 6.13
N ILE A 225 -4.35 17.87 6.16
CA ILE A 225 -3.00 17.79 5.61
C ILE A 225 -2.80 16.50 4.84
N THR A 226 -1.89 16.52 3.87
CA THR A 226 -1.33 15.32 3.27
C THR A 226 0.01 14.99 3.95
N VAL A 227 0.12 13.78 4.49
CA VAL A 227 1.30 13.36 5.25
C VAL A 227 2.35 12.76 4.35
N CYS A 228 1.93 12.00 3.36
CA CYS A 228 2.82 11.31 2.44
C CYS A 228 2.16 11.16 1.07
N ASN A 229 2.94 11.33 0.03
CA ASN A 229 2.61 10.93 -1.33
C ASN A 229 3.51 9.77 -1.71
N MET A 230 2.94 8.77 -2.39
CA MET A 230 3.63 7.55 -2.80
C MET A 230 3.22 7.15 -4.21
N GLU A 231 4.10 6.47 -4.93
CA GLU A 231 3.77 5.86 -6.22
C GLU A 231 4.25 4.42 -6.28
N ASN A 232 3.52 3.60 -7.03
CA ASN A 232 3.90 2.24 -7.32
C ASN A 232 4.93 2.18 -8.46
N PHE A 233 5.91 1.32 -8.30
CA PHE A 233 6.88 0.99 -9.35
C PHE A 233 6.21 0.21 -10.49
N ASP A 234 5.33 -0.71 -10.13
CA ASP A 234 4.55 -1.50 -11.06
C ASP A 234 3.30 -0.71 -11.51
N PRO A 235 2.89 -0.85 -12.78
CA PRO A 235 1.67 -0.23 -13.26
C PRO A 235 0.43 -0.83 -12.59
N LEU A 236 -0.70 -0.11 -12.70
CA LEU A 236 -2.00 -0.56 -12.20
C LEU A 236 -2.37 -1.96 -12.76
N GLY A 237 -2.91 -2.80 -11.89
CA GLY A 237 -3.22 -4.21 -12.12
C GLY A 237 -2.51 -5.15 -11.16
N ILE A 238 -1.48 -4.65 -10.47
CA ILE A 238 -0.82 -5.33 -9.34
C ILE A 238 -1.22 -4.60 -8.06
N HIS A 239 -1.72 -5.34 -7.08
CA HIS A 239 -2.12 -4.75 -5.80
C HIS A 239 -0.96 -3.98 -5.17
N THR A 240 -1.22 -2.81 -4.58
CA THR A 240 -0.19 -1.95 -3.98
C THR A 240 0.65 -2.69 -2.91
N GLY A 241 0.04 -3.63 -2.18
CA GLY A 241 0.75 -4.51 -1.24
C GLY A 241 1.79 -5.41 -1.89
N GLU A 242 1.64 -5.70 -3.19
CA GLU A 242 2.52 -6.56 -3.99
C GLU A 242 3.50 -5.75 -4.84
N SER A 243 3.34 -4.45 -4.95
CA SER A 243 4.23 -3.57 -5.69
C SER A 243 5.39 -3.04 -4.84
N ILE A 244 6.49 -2.71 -5.49
CA ILE A 244 7.51 -1.85 -4.91
C ILE A 244 6.91 -0.44 -4.87
N VAL A 245 6.95 0.23 -3.70
CA VAL A 245 6.38 1.56 -3.53
C VAL A 245 7.47 2.56 -3.18
N ILE A 246 7.41 3.72 -3.81
CA ILE A 246 8.41 4.78 -3.66
C ILE A 246 7.74 6.01 -3.03
N ALA A 247 8.39 6.57 -2.02
CA ALA A 247 7.99 7.81 -1.37
C ALA A 247 9.17 8.80 -1.28
N PRO A 248 8.98 10.08 -1.62
CA PRO A 248 7.83 10.63 -2.34
C PRO A 248 7.78 10.17 -3.80
N SER A 249 6.67 10.38 -4.50
CA SER A 249 6.59 10.13 -5.96
C SER A 249 7.73 10.80 -6.69
N GLN A 250 8.36 10.07 -7.62
CA GLN A 250 9.54 10.53 -8.38
C GLN A 250 9.18 10.97 -9.79
N THR A 251 8.05 10.53 -10.30
CA THR A 251 7.68 10.68 -11.73
C THR A 251 6.52 11.66 -11.96
N LEU A 252 5.89 12.15 -10.90
CA LEU A 252 4.88 13.21 -11.02
C LEU A 252 5.53 14.56 -11.25
N SER A 253 4.95 15.36 -12.14
CA SER A 253 5.27 16.78 -12.22
C SER A 253 4.79 17.53 -10.96
N ASN A 254 5.35 18.71 -10.70
CA ASN A 254 4.88 19.55 -9.59
C ASN A 254 3.38 19.91 -9.74
N THR A 255 2.92 20.13 -10.97
CA THR A 255 1.53 20.42 -11.27
C THR A 255 0.61 19.25 -10.92
N ASP A 256 0.98 18.03 -11.33
CA ASP A 256 0.19 16.83 -11.06
C ASP A 256 0.19 16.47 -9.59
N TYR A 257 1.35 16.59 -8.94
CA TYR A 257 1.46 16.41 -7.50
C TYR A 257 0.44 17.30 -6.76
N HIS A 258 0.41 18.60 -7.05
CA HIS A 258 -0.49 19.50 -6.37
C HIS A 258 -1.96 19.32 -6.77
N LYS A 259 -2.24 18.98 -8.04
CA LYS A 259 -3.58 18.60 -8.51
C LYS A 259 -4.16 17.44 -7.75
N LEU A 260 -3.42 16.32 -7.65
CA LEU A 260 -3.86 15.12 -6.95
C LEU A 260 -3.96 15.34 -5.44
N ARG A 261 -3.03 16.13 -4.86
CA ARG A 261 -3.07 16.54 -3.45
C ARG A 261 -4.34 17.35 -3.13
N GLU A 262 -4.66 18.34 -3.93
CA GLU A 262 -5.86 19.16 -3.75
C GLU A 262 -7.14 18.31 -3.87
N LEU A 263 -7.17 17.40 -4.83
CA LEU A 263 -8.25 16.45 -4.98
C LEU A 263 -8.42 15.58 -3.73
N ALA A 264 -7.33 15.03 -3.18
CA ALA A 264 -7.37 14.23 -1.97
C ALA A 264 -7.99 15.02 -0.80
N ILE A 265 -7.55 16.23 -0.55
CA ILE A 265 -8.10 17.11 0.50
C ILE A 265 -9.58 17.39 0.26
N ARG A 266 -9.98 17.71 -0.98
CA ARG A 266 -11.38 17.99 -1.34
C ARG A 266 -12.28 16.78 -1.11
N ILE A 267 -11.83 15.59 -1.51
CA ILE A 267 -12.54 14.32 -1.30
C ILE A 267 -12.77 14.07 0.18
N ILE A 268 -11.71 14.14 0.98
CA ILE A 268 -11.76 13.82 2.40
C ILE A 268 -12.65 14.78 3.19
N ARG A 269 -12.62 16.04 2.84
CA ARG A 269 -13.53 17.06 3.40
C ARG A 269 -14.98 16.79 3.04
N HIS A 270 -15.24 16.46 1.78
CA HIS A 270 -16.59 16.19 1.29
C HIS A 270 -17.23 14.96 1.93
N ILE A 271 -16.48 13.86 2.04
CA ILE A 271 -16.93 12.64 2.71
C ILE A 271 -17.09 12.85 4.23
N GLY A 272 -16.33 13.77 4.81
CA GLY A 272 -16.40 14.08 6.23
C GLY A 272 -15.59 13.12 7.11
N ILE A 273 -14.48 12.58 6.59
CA ILE A 273 -13.58 11.70 7.33
C ILE A 273 -12.91 12.48 8.47
N VAL A 274 -12.79 11.85 9.64
CA VAL A 274 -12.09 12.36 10.82
C VAL A 274 -11.08 11.33 11.30
N GLY A 275 -9.81 11.66 11.19
CA GLY A 275 -8.69 10.77 11.46
C GLY A 275 -7.79 10.68 10.25
N GLU A 276 -7.36 9.49 9.93
CA GLU A 276 -6.47 9.18 8.81
C GLU A 276 -7.22 8.40 7.73
N CYS A 277 -6.83 8.62 6.49
CA CYS A 277 -7.31 7.87 5.34
C CYS A 277 -6.30 7.88 4.19
N ASN A 278 -6.42 6.89 3.34
CA ASN A 278 -5.65 6.73 2.12
C ASN A 278 -6.53 7.00 0.90
N VAL A 279 -6.03 7.80 -0.04
CA VAL A 279 -6.67 8.05 -1.34
C VAL A 279 -5.79 7.50 -2.44
N GLN A 280 -6.33 6.58 -3.24
CA GLN A 280 -5.61 5.93 -4.35
C GLN A 280 -6.12 6.43 -5.70
N TYR A 281 -5.18 6.78 -6.54
CA TYR A 281 -5.41 7.27 -7.90
C TYR A 281 -4.79 6.35 -8.94
N ALA A 282 -5.56 6.09 -10.00
CA ALA A 282 -4.99 5.75 -11.30
C ALA A 282 -4.69 7.06 -12.04
N TYR A 283 -3.47 7.19 -12.55
CA TYR A 283 -3.00 8.37 -13.25
C TYR A 283 -2.35 7.98 -14.59
N ASP A 284 -2.83 8.59 -15.67
CA ASP A 284 -2.25 8.43 -17.01
C ASP A 284 -1.24 9.54 -17.28
N PRO A 285 0.07 9.23 -17.36
CA PRO A 285 1.09 10.25 -17.58
C PRO A 285 1.08 10.87 -18.99
N GLU A 286 0.40 10.23 -19.98
CA GLU A 286 0.35 10.74 -21.35
C GLU A 286 -0.76 11.78 -21.52
N SER A 287 -1.94 11.51 -20.97
CA SER A 287 -3.09 12.42 -21.06
C SER A 287 -3.26 13.32 -19.82
N GLU A 288 -2.48 13.11 -18.76
CA GLU A 288 -2.64 13.77 -17.45
C GLU A 288 -4.04 13.56 -16.85
N ASP A 289 -4.77 12.53 -17.31
CA ASP A 289 -6.06 12.15 -16.77
C ASP A 289 -5.89 11.29 -15.51
N TYR A 290 -6.90 11.31 -14.64
CA TYR A 290 -6.89 10.54 -13.40
C TYR A 290 -8.24 9.89 -13.13
N ARG A 291 -8.22 8.85 -12.33
CA ARG A 291 -9.41 8.26 -11.70
C ARG A 291 -9.11 7.96 -10.24
N VAL A 292 -10.08 8.27 -9.37
CA VAL A 292 -10.01 7.79 -7.99
C VAL A 292 -10.40 6.31 -8.00
N ILE A 293 -9.51 5.47 -7.50
CA ILE A 293 -9.72 4.02 -7.39
C ILE A 293 -10.56 3.73 -6.16
N GLU A 294 -10.06 4.17 -5.00
CA GLU A 294 -10.69 3.97 -3.70
C GLU A 294 -10.22 4.99 -2.67
N VAL A 295 -11.00 5.13 -1.62
CA VAL A 295 -10.66 5.86 -0.41
C VAL A 295 -10.83 4.90 0.76
N ASN A 296 -9.74 4.63 1.46
CA ASN A 296 -9.76 3.77 2.64
C ASN A 296 -9.94 4.64 3.88
N ALA A 297 -11.15 4.69 4.47
CA ALA A 297 -11.47 5.46 5.68
C ALA A 297 -10.92 4.79 6.96
N ARG A 298 -9.74 4.25 6.89
CA ARG A 298 -9.05 3.51 7.95
C ARG A 298 -7.56 3.49 7.70
N LEU A 299 -6.80 3.20 8.75
CA LEU A 299 -5.38 2.89 8.62
C LEU A 299 -5.18 1.67 7.70
N SER A 300 -4.17 1.76 6.86
CA SER A 300 -3.85 0.79 5.83
C SER A 300 -2.38 0.35 5.91
N ARG A 301 -1.95 -0.50 5.00
CA ARG A 301 -0.52 -0.87 4.87
C ARG A 301 0.33 0.34 4.54
N SER A 302 -0.13 1.19 3.65
CA SER A 302 0.55 2.42 3.25
C SER A 302 0.67 3.41 4.40
N SER A 303 -0.26 3.45 5.35
CA SER A 303 -0.18 4.31 6.54
C SER A 303 1.01 3.97 7.43
N ALA A 304 1.31 2.69 7.61
CA ALA A 304 2.49 2.24 8.36
C ALA A 304 3.79 2.61 7.62
N LEU A 305 3.82 2.44 6.29
CA LEU A 305 4.94 2.86 5.44
C LEU A 305 5.13 4.38 5.53
N ALA A 306 4.07 5.16 5.34
CA ALA A 306 4.10 6.61 5.39
C ALA A 306 4.60 7.11 6.76
N SER A 307 4.15 6.49 7.86
CA SER A 307 4.61 6.84 9.21
C SER A 307 6.11 6.63 9.37
N LYS A 308 6.64 5.50 8.88
CA LYS A 308 8.09 5.21 8.91
C LYS A 308 8.87 6.12 7.97
N ALA A 309 8.34 6.41 6.79
CA ALA A 309 8.99 7.23 5.78
C ALA A 309 9.12 8.69 6.20
N THR A 310 8.09 9.24 6.84
CA THR A 310 7.99 10.67 7.16
C THR A 310 8.33 11.03 8.60
N GLY A 311 8.34 10.04 9.50
CA GLY A 311 8.40 10.30 10.93
C GLY A 311 7.12 10.93 11.49
N TYR A 312 6.00 10.88 10.75
CA TYR A 312 4.70 11.35 11.21
C TYR A 312 3.89 10.15 11.75
N PRO A 313 3.55 10.10 13.04
CA PRO A 313 2.93 8.92 13.66
C PRO A 313 1.42 8.88 13.38
N LEU A 314 1.03 8.49 12.15
CA LEU A 314 -0.35 8.52 11.64
C LEU A 314 -1.36 7.88 12.59
N ALA A 315 -1.11 6.64 13.02
CA ALA A 315 -2.03 5.92 13.88
C ALA A 315 -2.22 6.58 15.26
N PHE A 316 -1.12 7.08 15.84
CA PHE A 316 -1.16 7.80 17.11
C PHE A 316 -1.97 9.09 17.00
N VAL A 317 -1.71 9.88 15.95
CA VAL A 317 -2.43 11.14 15.69
C VAL A 317 -3.91 10.86 15.43
N ALA A 318 -4.23 9.89 14.56
CA ALA A 318 -5.62 9.52 14.25
C ALA A 318 -6.41 9.12 15.51
N ALA A 319 -5.79 8.39 16.44
CA ALA A 319 -6.44 8.03 17.70
C ALA A 319 -6.71 9.27 18.59
N LYS A 320 -5.76 10.21 18.66
CA LYS A 320 -5.97 11.49 19.38
C LYS A 320 -7.09 12.34 18.72
N LEU A 321 -7.15 12.38 17.39
CA LEU A 321 -8.23 13.07 16.68
C LEU A 321 -9.59 12.44 16.98
N GLY A 322 -9.64 11.09 17.09
CA GLY A 322 -10.83 10.36 17.52
C GLY A 322 -11.32 10.76 18.91
N LEU A 323 -10.42 11.14 19.82
CA LEU A 323 -10.75 11.68 21.15
C LEU A 323 -11.18 13.17 21.11
N GLY A 324 -11.24 13.79 19.94
CA GLY A 324 -11.69 15.16 19.75
C GLY A 324 -10.61 16.23 19.81
N TYR A 325 -9.33 15.86 19.76
CA TYR A 325 -8.25 16.82 19.56
C TYR A 325 -8.29 17.42 18.16
N GLY A 326 -7.84 18.67 18.02
CA GLY A 326 -7.48 19.26 16.73
C GLY A 326 -6.01 19.02 16.39
N LEU A 327 -5.67 19.10 15.10
CA LEU A 327 -4.27 18.97 14.66
C LEU A 327 -3.34 20.01 15.27
N PHE A 328 -3.85 21.22 15.58
CA PHE A 328 -3.09 22.25 16.27
C PHE A 328 -2.78 21.95 17.73
N ASP A 329 -3.61 21.15 18.38
CA ASP A 329 -3.45 20.81 19.79
C ASP A 329 -2.35 19.75 20.00
N LEU A 330 -1.95 19.07 18.92
CA LEU A 330 -1.05 17.93 18.98
C LEU A 330 0.36 18.31 18.51
N LYS A 331 1.35 17.74 19.19
CA LYS A 331 2.74 17.73 18.72
C LYS A 331 3.06 16.39 18.08
N ASN A 332 3.94 16.40 17.09
CA ASN A 332 4.50 15.18 16.55
C ASN A 332 5.30 14.45 17.62
N SER A 333 4.86 13.26 18.04
CA SER A 333 5.48 12.50 19.13
C SER A 333 6.87 11.95 18.79
N VAL A 334 7.23 11.88 17.50
CA VAL A 334 8.54 11.42 17.01
C VAL A 334 9.55 12.57 17.02
N THR A 335 9.23 13.68 16.36
CA THR A 335 10.12 14.85 16.28
C THR A 335 10.13 15.67 17.57
N LYS A 336 9.03 15.65 18.34
CA LYS A 336 8.78 16.41 19.59
C LYS A 336 8.81 17.93 19.44
N THR A 337 9.18 18.44 18.28
CA THR A 337 9.39 19.87 17.99
C THR A 337 8.34 20.43 17.04
N THR A 338 7.83 19.63 16.12
CA THR A 338 6.84 20.05 15.12
C THR A 338 5.41 19.83 15.60
N SER A 339 4.47 20.66 15.11
CA SER A 339 3.04 20.44 15.26
C SER A 339 2.59 19.23 14.42
N ALA A 340 1.50 18.57 14.84
CA ALA A 340 0.83 17.58 13.99
C ALA A 340 0.15 18.24 12.76
N PHE A 341 -0.11 19.54 12.79
CA PHE A 341 -0.58 20.31 11.64
C PHE A 341 0.61 20.80 10.80
N PHE A 342 1.32 19.84 10.19
CA PHE A 342 2.50 20.10 9.39
C PHE A 342 2.66 18.98 8.35
N GLU A 343 2.73 19.35 7.07
CA GLU A 343 2.99 18.41 5.98
C GLU A 343 4.48 18.09 5.92
N PRO A 344 4.88 16.81 6.08
CA PRO A 344 6.27 16.41 5.93
C PRO A 344 6.77 16.66 4.50
N ALA A 345 8.01 17.13 4.39
CA ALA A 345 8.74 17.25 3.13
C ALA A 345 9.99 16.37 3.20
N LEU A 346 10.13 15.43 2.25
CA LEU A 346 11.22 14.47 2.23
C LEU A 346 12.33 14.93 1.28
N ASP A 347 13.55 15.02 1.78
CA ASP A 347 14.78 15.27 1.00
C ASP A 347 15.56 13.97 0.75
N TYR A 348 14.92 12.83 0.90
CA TYR A 348 15.42 11.48 0.68
C TYR A 348 14.35 10.64 0.00
N VAL A 349 14.76 9.49 -0.53
CA VAL A 349 13.87 8.52 -1.18
C VAL A 349 13.71 7.30 -0.29
N VAL A 350 12.46 6.91 -0.11
CA VAL A 350 12.08 5.66 0.58
C VAL A 350 11.59 4.66 -0.46
N CYS A 351 12.07 3.43 -0.36
CA CYS A 351 11.64 2.33 -1.21
C CYS A 351 11.15 1.17 -0.33
N LYS A 352 9.87 0.84 -0.45
CA LYS A 352 9.25 -0.34 0.16
C LYS A 352 9.30 -1.48 -0.83
N ILE A 353 9.83 -2.64 -0.41
CA ILE A 353 9.87 -3.86 -1.23
C ILE A 353 9.13 -4.96 -0.49
N PRO A 354 8.10 -5.58 -1.10
CA PRO A 354 7.41 -6.71 -0.52
C PRO A 354 8.30 -7.94 -0.38
N ARG A 355 8.01 -8.76 0.63
CA ARG A 355 8.59 -10.08 0.81
C ARG A 355 7.57 -11.14 0.44
N TRP A 356 7.97 -12.05 -0.44
CA TRP A 356 7.18 -13.22 -0.81
C TRP A 356 7.90 -14.50 -0.43
N ASP A 357 7.12 -15.48 0.02
CA ASP A 357 7.59 -16.83 0.32
C ASP A 357 7.02 -17.87 -0.66
N LEU A 358 6.57 -17.42 -1.83
CA LEU A 358 5.90 -18.26 -2.85
C LEU A 358 6.75 -19.49 -3.27
N GLY A 359 8.06 -19.36 -3.26
CA GLY A 359 8.98 -20.45 -3.58
C GLY A 359 9.04 -21.58 -2.55
N LYS A 360 8.46 -21.38 -1.36
CA LYS A 360 8.41 -22.41 -0.29
C LYS A 360 7.26 -23.40 -0.48
N PHE A 361 6.29 -23.07 -1.34
CA PHE A 361 5.08 -23.85 -1.54
C PHE A 361 5.06 -24.47 -2.94
N HIS A 362 4.74 -25.76 -3.04
CA HIS A 362 4.55 -26.42 -4.32
C HIS A 362 3.19 -26.08 -4.93
N GLY A 363 3.14 -25.83 -6.23
CA GLY A 363 1.90 -25.59 -6.98
C GLY A 363 1.27 -24.22 -6.80
N VAL A 364 1.93 -23.28 -6.12
CA VAL A 364 1.46 -21.91 -5.99
C VAL A 364 1.89 -21.07 -7.20
N ALA A 365 0.93 -20.41 -7.84
CA ALA A 365 1.20 -19.45 -8.91
C ALA A 365 2.03 -18.26 -8.39
N ARG A 366 3.16 -17.99 -9.04
CA ARG A 366 4.06 -16.89 -8.68
C ARG A 366 3.64 -15.55 -9.29
N GLU A 367 2.68 -15.56 -10.19
CA GLU A 367 2.17 -14.36 -10.82
C GLU A 367 1.51 -13.43 -9.78
N LEU A 368 1.86 -12.16 -9.83
CA LEU A 368 1.32 -11.11 -8.98
C LEU A 368 0.14 -10.43 -9.71
N GLY A 369 -0.87 -10.07 -8.96
CA GLY A 369 -2.08 -9.43 -9.49
C GLY A 369 -2.81 -8.65 -8.40
N SER A 370 -4.13 -8.62 -8.48
CA SER A 370 -4.98 -7.89 -7.52
C SER A 370 -5.11 -8.54 -6.14
N SER A 371 -4.64 -9.79 -5.96
CA SER A 371 -4.69 -10.50 -4.68
C SER A 371 -3.39 -10.36 -3.91
N MET A 372 -3.47 -10.16 -2.59
CA MET A 372 -2.31 -10.08 -1.70
C MET A 372 -1.71 -11.47 -1.45
N LYS A 373 -0.40 -11.61 -1.71
CA LYS A 373 0.39 -12.83 -1.54
C LYS A 373 1.65 -12.60 -0.69
N SER A 374 2.04 -11.35 -0.49
CA SER A 374 3.22 -10.98 0.30
C SER A 374 3.03 -11.30 1.78
N VAL A 375 4.11 -11.68 2.45
CA VAL A 375 4.12 -12.07 3.88
C VAL A 375 4.76 -11.02 4.77
N GLY A 376 5.27 -9.94 4.18
CA GLY A 376 5.91 -8.83 4.87
C GLY A 376 6.57 -7.89 3.88
N GLU A 377 7.37 -6.96 4.40
CA GLU A 377 8.03 -5.95 3.59
C GLU A 377 9.32 -5.47 4.24
N VAL A 378 10.19 -4.87 3.45
CA VAL A 378 11.32 -4.08 3.92
C VAL A 378 11.15 -2.64 3.45
N MET A 379 11.65 -1.69 4.23
CA MET A 379 11.74 -0.29 3.86
C MET A 379 13.20 0.14 3.85
N ALA A 380 13.65 0.68 2.73
CA ALA A 380 15.00 1.21 2.57
C ALA A 380 14.95 2.73 2.32
N ILE A 381 15.93 3.44 2.86
CA ILE A 381 16.08 4.89 2.70
C ILE A 381 17.41 5.17 2.00
N GLY A 382 17.39 6.06 1.02
CA GLY A 382 18.56 6.52 0.29
C GLY A 382 18.44 7.99 -0.11
N ARG A 383 19.53 8.58 -0.54
CA ARG A 383 19.53 9.94 -1.12
C ARG A 383 18.93 9.95 -2.52
N THR A 384 18.99 8.81 -3.20
CA THR A 384 18.47 8.60 -4.55
C THR A 384 17.70 7.30 -4.61
N PHE A 385 16.87 7.14 -5.65
CA PHE A 385 16.15 5.90 -5.92
C PHE A 385 17.12 4.72 -6.08
N GLU A 386 18.24 4.92 -6.80
CA GLU A 386 19.25 3.87 -7.04
C GLU A 386 19.82 3.35 -5.71
N GLU A 387 20.11 4.23 -4.77
CA GLU A 387 20.61 3.84 -3.45
C GLU A 387 19.55 3.07 -2.66
N ALA A 388 18.31 3.58 -2.62
CA ALA A 388 17.20 2.99 -1.86
C ALA A 388 16.83 1.60 -2.39
N ILE A 389 16.68 1.43 -3.73
CA ILE A 389 16.30 0.15 -4.33
C ILE A 389 17.40 -0.92 -4.10
N GLN A 390 18.66 -0.56 -4.23
CA GLN A 390 19.78 -1.47 -3.98
C GLN A 390 19.80 -1.97 -2.53
N LYS A 391 19.61 -1.07 -1.57
CA LYS A 391 19.52 -1.42 -0.14
C LYS A 391 18.36 -2.36 0.12
N GLY A 392 17.17 -2.02 -0.37
CA GLY A 392 15.95 -2.80 -0.17
C GLY A 392 16.05 -4.21 -0.74
N LEU A 393 16.53 -4.36 -1.97
CA LEU A 393 16.69 -5.65 -2.61
C LEU A 393 17.69 -6.58 -1.89
N ARG A 394 18.71 -6.03 -1.24
CA ARG A 394 19.61 -6.83 -0.39
C ARG A 394 18.94 -7.26 0.92
N MET A 395 18.08 -6.41 1.48
CA MET A 395 17.43 -6.65 2.77
C MET A 395 16.29 -7.67 2.68
N ILE A 396 15.70 -7.88 1.49
CA ILE A 396 14.54 -8.74 1.31
C ILE A 396 14.80 -10.23 1.64
N GLY A 397 16.06 -10.65 1.67
CA GLY A 397 16.46 -11.99 2.13
C GLY A 397 16.07 -13.14 1.20
N GLN A 398 15.98 -12.88 -0.12
CA GLN A 398 15.71 -13.89 -1.16
C GLN A 398 16.96 -14.49 -1.80
N GLY A 399 18.12 -14.34 -1.18
CA GLY A 399 19.41 -14.81 -1.71
C GLY A 399 19.98 -13.95 -2.82
N MET A 400 19.35 -12.79 -3.12
CA MET A 400 19.79 -11.86 -4.14
C MET A 400 20.67 -10.75 -3.55
N HIS A 401 21.62 -10.25 -4.35
CA HIS A 401 22.61 -9.29 -3.90
C HIS A 401 22.32 -7.84 -4.37
N GLY A 402 21.04 -7.49 -4.53
CA GLY A 402 20.60 -6.20 -5.05
C GLY A 402 20.35 -6.24 -6.56
N PHE A 403 20.24 -5.07 -7.19
CA PHE A 403 20.00 -4.94 -8.63
C PHE A 403 21.35 -5.07 -9.41
N VAL A 404 21.84 -6.30 -9.44
CA VAL A 404 23.09 -6.69 -10.13
C VAL A 404 22.88 -8.06 -10.76
N GLU A 405 23.92 -8.61 -11.41
CA GLU A 405 23.85 -9.98 -11.91
C GLU A 405 23.72 -10.97 -10.75
N ASN A 406 22.54 -11.58 -10.64
CA ASN A 406 22.29 -12.71 -9.77
C ASN A 406 22.35 -13.99 -10.61
N LYS A 407 23.55 -14.65 -10.61
CA LYS A 407 23.85 -15.80 -11.46
C LYS A 407 22.96 -17.01 -11.17
N GLU A 408 22.48 -17.10 -9.94
CA GLU A 408 21.63 -18.16 -9.42
C GLU A 408 20.20 -18.11 -10.01
N LEU A 409 19.80 -16.97 -10.58
CA LEU A 409 18.49 -16.82 -11.21
C LEU A 409 18.57 -17.26 -12.68
N VAL A 410 18.00 -18.42 -12.98
CA VAL A 410 17.86 -18.93 -14.35
C VAL A 410 16.54 -18.44 -14.93
N ILE A 411 16.57 -17.84 -16.12
CA ILE A 411 15.40 -17.38 -16.88
C ILE A 411 15.52 -17.98 -18.28
N GLU A 412 14.54 -18.78 -18.67
CA GLU A 412 14.48 -19.43 -19.97
C GLU A 412 13.97 -18.49 -21.07
N ASP A 413 12.93 -17.71 -20.76
CA ASP A 413 12.29 -16.76 -21.66
C ASP A 413 12.19 -15.39 -20.96
N ILE A 414 13.00 -14.43 -21.41
CA ILE A 414 13.06 -13.09 -20.83
C ILE A 414 11.80 -12.28 -21.17
N ASP A 415 11.29 -12.38 -22.38
CA ASP A 415 10.11 -11.61 -22.81
C ASP A 415 8.88 -12.02 -21.97
N LYS A 416 8.65 -13.31 -21.86
CA LYS A 416 7.58 -13.83 -21.03
C LYS A 416 7.75 -13.43 -19.57
N ALA A 417 8.95 -13.56 -19.01
CA ALA A 417 9.24 -13.24 -17.61
C ALA A 417 9.18 -11.72 -17.30
N LEU A 418 9.32 -10.85 -18.29
CA LEU A 418 9.07 -9.41 -18.19
C LEU A 418 7.57 -9.10 -18.26
N HIS A 419 6.86 -9.75 -19.18
CA HIS A 419 5.43 -9.52 -19.39
C HIS A 419 4.58 -10.02 -18.21
N GLU A 420 4.90 -11.19 -17.67
CA GLU A 420 4.23 -11.78 -16.51
C GLU A 420 4.82 -11.23 -15.20
N PRO A 421 4.08 -10.44 -14.40
CA PRO A 421 4.59 -9.91 -13.14
C PRO A 421 4.74 -11.02 -12.11
N THR A 422 5.96 -11.24 -11.63
CA THR A 422 6.26 -12.20 -10.58
C THR A 422 7.11 -11.57 -9.47
N ASP A 423 7.22 -12.24 -8.34
CA ASP A 423 8.13 -11.88 -7.24
C ASP A 423 9.61 -11.75 -7.66
N ARG A 424 9.95 -12.14 -8.89
CA ARG A 424 11.32 -12.07 -9.45
C ARG A 424 11.48 -11.03 -10.55
N ARG A 425 10.40 -10.37 -11.00
CA ARG A 425 10.45 -9.48 -12.17
C ARG A 425 11.53 -8.41 -12.09
N ILE A 426 11.76 -7.83 -10.91
CA ILE A 426 12.83 -6.83 -10.73
C ILE A 426 14.23 -7.38 -11.09
N PHE A 427 14.50 -8.63 -10.80
CA PHE A 427 15.78 -9.28 -11.14
C PHE A 427 15.80 -9.73 -12.60
N VAL A 428 14.64 -10.03 -13.22
CA VAL A 428 14.52 -10.29 -14.67
C VAL A 428 14.91 -9.04 -15.45
N ILE A 429 14.48 -7.84 -15.01
CA ILE A 429 14.86 -6.55 -15.62
C ILE A 429 16.40 -6.39 -15.64
N SER A 430 17.07 -6.76 -14.55
CA SER A 430 18.54 -6.75 -14.50
C SER A 430 19.17 -7.68 -15.57
N LYS A 431 18.61 -8.88 -15.76
CA LYS A 431 19.06 -9.81 -16.80
C LYS A 431 18.77 -9.31 -18.22
N ALA A 432 17.60 -8.72 -18.43
CA ALA A 432 17.22 -8.14 -19.72
C ALA A 432 18.20 -7.04 -20.17
N PHE A 433 18.56 -6.12 -19.28
CA PHE A 433 19.59 -5.11 -19.58
C PHE A 433 20.95 -5.72 -19.93
N ARG A 434 21.34 -6.81 -19.28
CA ARG A 434 22.58 -7.53 -19.63
C ARG A 434 22.50 -8.23 -20.98
N ALA A 435 21.34 -8.74 -21.33
CA ALA A 435 21.06 -9.36 -22.63
C ALA A 435 20.96 -8.33 -23.77
N GLY A 436 20.99 -7.01 -23.45
CA GLY A 436 21.00 -5.94 -24.44
C GLY A 436 19.63 -5.30 -24.71
N TYR A 437 18.61 -5.62 -23.92
CA TYR A 437 17.31 -4.95 -24.00
C TYR A 437 17.46 -3.47 -23.68
N THR A 438 16.74 -2.63 -24.45
CA THR A 438 16.65 -1.20 -24.19
C THR A 438 15.62 -0.87 -23.12
N VAL A 439 15.66 0.35 -22.60
CA VAL A 439 14.64 0.87 -21.67
C VAL A 439 13.26 0.80 -22.32
N ASP A 440 13.14 1.17 -23.60
CA ASP A 440 11.85 1.17 -24.31
C ASP A 440 11.29 -0.26 -24.50
N GLN A 441 12.12 -1.22 -24.86
CA GLN A 441 11.69 -2.62 -24.98
C GLN A 441 11.17 -3.17 -23.63
N ILE A 442 11.88 -2.89 -22.53
CA ILE A 442 11.42 -3.32 -21.20
C ILE A 442 10.13 -2.59 -20.80
N HIS A 443 10.05 -1.29 -21.10
CA HIS A 443 8.81 -0.52 -20.86
C HIS A 443 7.62 -1.10 -21.61
N GLU A 444 7.78 -1.42 -22.89
CA GLU A 444 6.69 -2.00 -23.67
C GLU A 444 6.18 -3.34 -23.10
N LEU A 445 7.07 -4.16 -22.59
CA LEU A 445 6.71 -5.46 -22.01
C LEU A 445 6.14 -5.35 -20.59
N THR A 446 6.61 -4.39 -19.79
CA THR A 446 6.28 -4.31 -18.36
C THR A 446 5.32 -3.17 -18.03
N LYS A 447 5.23 -2.14 -18.88
CA LYS A 447 4.59 -0.83 -18.62
C LYS A 447 5.13 -0.08 -17.41
N ILE A 448 6.27 -0.50 -16.84
CA ILE A 448 6.99 0.23 -15.79
C ILE A 448 7.50 1.55 -16.38
N ASP A 449 7.39 2.63 -15.62
CA ASP A 449 7.80 3.96 -16.09
C ASP A 449 9.26 4.00 -16.53
N ARG A 450 9.50 4.65 -17.66
CA ARG A 450 10.84 4.81 -18.27
C ARG A 450 11.84 5.47 -17.32
N TRP A 451 11.39 6.37 -16.46
CA TRP A 451 12.26 7.01 -15.47
C TRP A 451 12.87 5.98 -14.52
N PHE A 452 12.08 5.08 -13.95
CA PHE A 452 12.60 4.01 -13.09
C PHE A 452 13.54 3.08 -13.86
N LEU A 453 13.14 2.67 -15.05
CA LEU A 453 13.95 1.80 -15.90
C LEU A 453 15.27 2.46 -16.28
N GLN A 454 15.29 3.77 -16.55
CA GLN A 454 16.53 4.52 -16.84
C GLN A 454 17.47 4.57 -15.62
N LYS A 455 16.91 4.72 -14.40
CA LYS A 455 17.68 4.67 -13.16
C LYS A 455 18.29 3.29 -12.92
N LEU A 456 17.50 2.23 -13.14
CA LEU A 456 17.99 0.85 -13.07
C LEU A 456 19.03 0.55 -14.14
N TYR A 457 18.86 1.07 -15.35
CA TYR A 457 19.85 0.98 -16.40
C TYR A 457 21.19 1.62 -15.99
N GLY A 458 21.15 2.79 -15.33
CA GLY A 458 22.34 3.44 -14.78
C GLY A 458 23.11 2.57 -13.78
N ILE A 459 22.40 1.85 -12.91
CA ILE A 459 23.02 0.86 -12.00
C ILE A 459 23.72 -0.25 -12.80
N MET A 460 23.04 -0.77 -13.85
CA MET A 460 23.60 -1.85 -14.68
C MET A 460 24.84 -1.39 -15.48
N GLN A 461 24.88 -0.14 -15.96
CA GLN A 461 26.05 0.43 -16.60
C GLN A 461 27.25 0.48 -15.64
N THR A 462 27.04 0.97 -14.42
CA THR A 462 28.11 0.98 -13.39
C THR A 462 28.57 -0.44 -13.04
N SER A 463 27.64 -1.39 -12.94
CA SER A 463 27.98 -2.82 -12.74
C SER A 463 28.85 -3.36 -13.88
N LYS A 464 28.52 -3.01 -15.13
CA LYS A 464 29.27 -3.42 -16.33
C LYS A 464 30.71 -2.85 -16.36
N GLU A 465 30.85 -1.57 -15.99
CA GLU A 465 32.15 -0.94 -15.86
C GLU A 465 33.01 -1.59 -14.76
N LEU A 466 32.42 -1.92 -13.61
CA LEU A 466 33.12 -2.65 -12.54
C LEU A 466 33.61 -4.02 -13.01
N HIS A 467 32.79 -4.79 -13.75
CA HIS A 467 33.17 -6.08 -14.28
C HIS A 467 34.31 -5.99 -15.33
N ALA A 468 34.42 -4.86 -16.03
CA ALA A 468 35.54 -4.64 -16.97
C ALA A 468 36.90 -4.55 -16.27
N PHE A 469 36.92 -4.30 -14.96
CA PHE A 469 38.12 -4.31 -14.11
C PHE A 469 38.38 -5.67 -13.44
N ASP A 470 37.94 -6.80 -14.02
CA ASP A 470 38.22 -8.13 -13.46
C ASP A 470 39.73 -8.28 -13.18
N MET A 471 40.06 -8.28 -11.88
CA MET A 471 41.43 -8.12 -11.37
C MET A 471 42.22 -9.44 -11.31
N LYS A 472 41.76 -10.51 -11.94
CA LYS A 472 42.48 -11.79 -12.00
C LYS A 472 43.81 -11.74 -12.75
N GLY A 473 44.43 -10.58 -12.90
CA GLY A 473 45.70 -10.40 -13.58
C GLY A 473 46.23 -8.97 -13.65
N ILE A 474 45.53 -8.00 -13.11
CA ILE A 474 45.90 -6.56 -13.22
C ILE A 474 46.23 -5.97 -11.85
N GLN A 475 47.18 -5.07 -11.81
CA GLN A 475 47.68 -4.37 -10.61
C GLN A 475 46.55 -3.59 -9.90
N ARG A 476 46.30 -3.90 -8.63
CA ARG A 476 45.19 -3.44 -7.78
C ARG A 476 44.99 -1.91 -7.69
N TRP A 477 46.00 -1.09 -7.96
CA TRP A 477 45.98 0.39 -7.88
C TRP A 477 45.41 1.09 -9.12
N ARG A 478 44.86 0.36 -10.07
CA ARG A 478 44.28 0.94 -11.31
C ARG A 478 42.77 1.12 -11.28
N ILE A 479 42.08 0.82 -10.18
CA ILE A 479 40.65 1.09 -10.11
C ILE A 479 40.45 2.60 -10.02
N ASN A 480 39.66 3.13 -10.94
CA ASN A 480 39.29 4.54 -10.91
C ASN A 480 38.50 4.85 -9.63
N PRO A 481 38.99 5.72 -8.72
CA PRO A 481 38.29 6.07 -7.50
C PRO A 481 36.90 6.66 -7.75
N GLU A 482 36.70 7.37 -8.87
CA GLU A 482 35.41 7.94 -9.24
C GLU A 482 34.39 6.86 -9.60
N LEU A 483 34.78 5.73 -10.18
CA LEU A 483 33.91 4.60 -10.43
C LEU A 483 33.43 3.97 -9.11
N ILE A 484 34.37 3.81 -8.16
CA ILE A 484 34.01 3.28 -6.81
C ILE A 484 33.09 4.25 -6.10
N ARG A 485 33.37 5.55 -6.12
CA ARG A 485 32.52 6.59 -5.54
C ARG A 485 31.10 6.55 -6.17
N ARG A 486 30.98 6.50 -7.50
CA ARG A 486 29.70 6.39 -8.21
C ARG A 486 28.95 5.13 -7.82
N ALA A 487 29.62 3.98 -7.76
CA ALA A 487 29.00 2.74 -7.29
C ALA A 487 28.47 2.86 -5.86
N LYS A 488 29.24 3.46 -4.94
CA LYS A 488 28.80 3.69 -3.56
C LYS A 488 27.58 4.63 -3.50
N ILE A 489 27.56 5.71 -4.28
CA ILE A 489 26.41 6.65 -4.37
C ILE A 489 25.17 5.93 -4.91
N GLN A 490 25.33 5.02 -5.87
CA GLN A 490 24.25 4.18 -6.40
C GLN A 490 23.88 2.99 -5.50
N GLY A 491 24.42 2.93 -4.29
CA GLY A 491 24.03 1.95 -3.28
C GLY A 491 24.69 0.58 -3.41
N PHE A 492 25.73 0.40 -4.20
CA PHE A 492 26.49 -0.86 -4.22
C PHE A 492 27.14 -1.13 -2.86
N SER A 493 26.96 -2.35 -2.37
CA SER A 493 27.68 -2.84 -1.20
C SER A 493 29.12 -3.20 -1.56
N ASP A 494 30.00 -3.28 -0.55
CA ASP A 494 31.37 -3.72 -0.75
C ASP A 494 31.44 -5.13 -1.33
N PHE A 495 30.51 -6.00 -0.91
CA PHE A 495 30.38 -7.35 -1.47
C PHE A 495 30.05 -7.33 -2.98
N GLN A 496 29.12 -6.47 -3.41
CA GLN A 496 28.77 -6.33 -4.83
C GLN A 496 29.97 -5.83 -5.65
N ILE A 497 30.69 -4.83 -5.13
CA ILE A 497 31.88 -4.28 -5.77
C ILE A 497 32.98 -5.35 -5.84
N ALA A 498 33.30 -6.03 -4.71
CA ALA A 498 34.31 -7.08 -4.66
C ALA A 498 34.03 -8.18 -5.68
N ARG A 499 32.79 -8.68 -5.70
CA ARG A 499 32.34 -9.74 -6.64
C ARG A 499 32.47 -9.27 -8.10
N ALA A 500 32.12 -8.01 -8.40
CA ALA A 500 32.22 -7.47 -9.76
C ALA A 500 33.65 -7.38 -10.26
N ILE A 501 34.59 -7.00 -9.41
CA ILE A 501 36.04 -6.85 -9.78
C ILE A 501 36.87 -8.10 -9.53
N GLY A 502 36.23 -9.24 -9.16
CA GLY A 502 36.90 -10.53 -8.97
C GLY A 502 37.79 -10.60 -7.73
N LEU A 503 37.51 -9.80 -6.70
CA LEU A 503 38.27 -9.79 -5.44
C LEU A 503 37.48 -10.41 -4.28
N ASP A 504 38.19 -10.87 -3.26
CA ASP A 504 37.61 -11.19 -1.98
C ASP A 504 37.19 -9.94 -1.22
N LEU A 505 36.06 -9.99 -0.47
CA LEU A 505 35.55 -8.86 0.30
C LEU A 505 36.59 -8.30 1.30
N SER A 506 37.41 -9.18 1.91
CA SER A 506 38.47 -8.79 2.84
C SER A 506 39.53 -7.86 2.22
N LEU A 507 39.70 -7.93 0.92
CA LEU A 507 40.69 -7.12 0.19
C LEU A 507 40.19 -5.72 -0.18
N ILE A 508 38.87 -5.48 -0.19
CA ILE A 508 38.30 -4.15 -0.44
C ILE A 508 38.52 -3.22 0.73
N HIS A 509 38.52 -3.74 1.95
CA HIS A 509 38.73 -2.95 3.16
C HIS A 509 40.19 -2.61 3.42
N ILE A 510 41.09 -3.19 2.67
CA ILE A 510 42.56 -2.91 2.73
C ILE A 510 42.97 -1.92 1.62
#